data_73ad227616c42c5aa22d15d4a9ceacb9
#
_entry.id   73ad227616c42c5aa22d15d4a9ceacb9
#
_cell.length_a   1.000
_cell.length_b   1.000
_cell.length_c   1.000
_cell.angle_alpha   90.00
_cell.angle_beta   90.00
_cell.angle_gamma   90.00
#
_symmetry.space_group_name_H-M   'P 1'
#
loop_
_entity.id
_entity.type
_entity.pdbx_description
1 polymer ?
#
loop_
_entity_poly.entity_id
_entity_poly.type
_entity_poly.pdbx_seq_one_letter_code
_entity_poly.pdbx_strand_id
1 'polypeptide(L)'
;MQHGTQAYRAVAKEIASPRELEANLLLKAAARLQAVIDSWDKNRSDLDGALLYNRKLWMVFLGSAMSDDNPLPVEIRQNVANLGMYIMSQTIAVTSDPKVEIINSLVSINRELAAGLRGQG
;
A
#
# COMPACT_ATOMS: atom_id res chain seq x y z
N MET A 1 -2.76 -13.30 32.17
CA MET A 1 -2.91 -12.85 30.81
C MET A 1 -2.24 -11.54 30.47
N GLN A 2 -1.87 -10.77 31.50
CA GLN A 2 -1.13 -9.53 31.27
C GLN A 2 0.23 -9.78 30.61
N HIS A 3 0.87 -10.90 30.91
CA HIS A 3 2.17 -11.21 30.30
C HIS A 3 2.07 -11.41 28.80
N GLY A 4 1.06 -12.09 28.31
CA GLY A 4 0.85 -12.29 26.89
C GLY A 4 0.56 -10.98 26.16
N THR A 5 -0.25 -10.12 26.77
CA THR A 5 -0.58 -8.81 26.20
C THR A 5 0.63 -7.90 26.15
N GLN A 6 1.44 -7.90 27.20
CA GLN A 6 2.66 -7.09 27.25
C GLN A 6 3.69 -7.57 26.25
N ALA A 7 3.88 -8.89 26.14
CA ALA A 7 4.80 -9.46 25.16
C ALA A 7 4.36 -9.13 23.75
N TYR A 8 3.07 -9.24 23.46
CA TYR A 8 2.52 -8.89 22.15
C TYR A 8 2.75 -7.41 21.83
N ARG A 9 2.49 -6.53 22.80
CA ARG A 9 2.69 -5.09 22.62
C ARG A 9 4.16 -4.75 22.40
N ALA A 10 5.06 -5.39 23.12
CA ALA A 10 6.50 -5.18 22.95
C ALA A 10 6.96 -5.60 21.57
N VAL A 11 6.54 -6.77 21.10
CA VAL A 11 6.85 -7.26 19.76
C VAL A 11 6.24 -6.34 18.71
N ALA A 12 4.98 -5.96 18.87
CA ALA A 12 4.30 -5.07 17.96
C ALA A 12 4.99 -3.70 17.89
N LYS A 13 5.49 -3.19 19.02
CA LYS A 13 6.22 -1.93 19.08
C LYS A 13 7.55 -2.00 18.36
N GLU A 14 8.26 -3.12 18.49
CA GLU A 14 9.56 -3.30 17.84
C GLU A 14 9.42 -3.52 16.34
N ILE A 15 8.40 -4.31 15.93
CA ILE A 15 8.20 -4.70 14.55
C ILE A 15 7.41 -3.66 13.78
N ALA A 16 6.44 -3.05 14.46
CA ALA A 16 5.46 -2.19 13.81
C ALA A 16 5.49 -0.77 14.35
N SER A 17 6.56 -0.02 14.04
CA SER A 17 6.44 1.42 14.05
C SER A 17 5.34 1.79 13.04
N PRO A 18 4.64 2.93 13.17
CA PRO A 18 3.62 3.32 12.19
C PRO A 18 4.13 3.27 10.75
N ARG A 19 5.36 3.71 10.50
CA ARG A 19 5.94 3.67 9.15
C ARG A 19 6.21 2.26 8.67
N GLU A 20 6.69 1.40 9.57
CA GLU A 20 6.95 0.02 9.23
C GLU A 20 5.68 -0.76 8.97
N LEU A 21 4.64 -0.50 9.75
CA LEU A 21 3.32 -1.08 9.53
C LEU A 21 2.75 -0.64 8.17
N GLU A 22 2.83 0.64 7.86
CA GLU A 22 2.39 1.16 6.57
C GLU A 22 3.17 0.52 5.42
N ALA A 23 4.49 0.40 5.55
CA ALA A 23 5.33 -0.25 4.56
C ALA A 23 4.92 -1.71 4.36
N ASN A 24 4.65 -2.43 5.44
CA ASN A 24 4.23 -3.82 5.37
C ASN A 24 2.87 -3.98 4.66
N LEU A 25 1.94 -3.07 4.91
CA LEU A 25 0.64 -3.09 4.24
C LEU A 25 0.77 -2.81 2.74
N LEU A 26 1.64 -1.88 2.36
CA LEU A 26 1.94 -1.60 0.96
C LEU A 26 2.57 -2.80 0.26
N LEU A 27 3.49 -3.48 0.92
CA LEU A 27 4.14 -4.67 0.36
C LEU A 27 3.14 -5.83 0.25
N LYS A 28 2.23 -5.96 1.19
CA LYS A 28 1.18 -6.98 1.13
C LYS A 28 0.25 -6.73 -0.06
N ALA A 29 -0.14 -5.48 -0.27
CA ALA A 29 -0.96 -5.11 -1.41
C ALA A 29 -0.21 -5.38 -2.73
N ALA A 30 1.08 -5.02 -2.79
CA ALA A 30 1.92 -5.27 -3.96
C ALA A 30 2.05 -6.77 -4.24
N ALA A 31 2.27 -7.59 -3.21
CA ALA A 31 2.38 -9.04 -3.38
C ALA A 31 1.10 -9.64 -3.93
N ARG A 32 -0.05 -9.17 -3.47
CA ARG A 32 -1.34 -9.65 -3.95
C ARG A 32 -1.57 -9.28 -5.41
N LEU A 33 -1.21 -8.06 -5.81
CA LEU A 33 -1.28 -7.63 -7.21
C LEU A 33 -0.27 -8.41 -8.07
N GLN A 34 0.94 -8.63 -7.55
CA GLN A 34 1.96 -9.41 -8.27
C GLN A 34 1.49 -10.84 -8.52
N ALA A 35 0.83 -11.46 -7.55
CA ALA A 35 0.29 -12.80 -7.71
C ALA A 35 -0.71 -12.88 -8.88
N VAL A 36 -1.52 -11.84 -9.06
CA VAL A 36 -2.43 -11.77 -10.20
C VAL A 36 -1.67 -11.67 -11.52
N ILE A 37 -0.61 -10.86 -11.55
CA ILE A 37 0.26 -10.75 -12.74
C ILE A 37 0.87 -12.11 -13.06
N ASP A 38 1.39 -12.80 -12.06
CA ASP A 38 2.07 -14.08 -12.25
C ASP A 38 1.14 -15.18 -12.76
N SER A 39 -0.16 -15.08 -12.51
CA SER A 39 -1.16 -16.02 -12.97
C SER A 39 -2.06 -15.46 -14.06
N TRP A 40 -1.61 -14.42 -14.75
CA TRP A 40 -2.44 -13.62 -15.66
C TRP A 40 -3.19 -14.46 -16.71
N ASP A 41 -2.49 -15.38 -17.33
CA ASP A 41 -3.07 -16.21 -18.39
C ASP A 41 -3.88 -17.40 -17.85
N LYS A 42 -3.74 -17.70 -16.56
CA LYS A 42 -4.37 -18.88 -15.96
C LYS A 42 -5.57 -18.53 -15.10
N ASN A 43 -5.45 -17.50 -14.28
CA ASN A 43 -6.48 -17.18 -13.31
C ASN A 43 -6.38 -15.71 -12.88
N ARG A 44 -7.42 -14.95 -13.17
CA ARG A 44 -7.54 -13.55 -12.76
C ARG A 44 -8.63 -13.35 -11.73
N SER A 45 -9.09 -14.41 -11.09
CA SER A 45 -10.22 -14.33 -10.17
C SER A 45 -9.98 -13.41 -8.98
N ASP A 46 -8.71 -13.21 -8.56
CA ASP A 46 -8.38 -12.32 -7.45
C ASP A 46 -8.11 -10.88 -7.86
N LEU A 47 -8.23 -10.55 -9.14
CA LEU A 47 -7.91 -9.20 -9.62
C LEU A 47 -8.76 -8.13 -8.93
N ASP A 48 -10.06 -8.31 -8.91
CA ASP A 48 -10.97 -7.33 -8.30
C ASP A 48 -10.69 -7.17 -6.81
N GLY A 49 -10.45 -8.26 -6.11
CA GLY A 49 -10.13 -8.24 -4.69
C GLY A 49 -8.80 -7.55 -4.41
N ALA A 50 -7.79 -7.82 -5.22
CA ALA A 50 -6.47 -7.20 -5.08
C ALA A 50 -6.53 -5.70 -5.34
N LEU A 51 -7.26 -5.29 -6.37
CA LEU A 51 -7.46 -3.87 -6.68
C LEU A 51 -8.24 -3.16 -5.57
N LEU A 52 -9.27 -3.80 -5.05
CA LEU A 52 -10.07 -3.25 -3.95
C LEU A 52 -9.23 -3.06 -2.69
N TYR A 53 -8.41 -4.05 -2.34
CA TYR A 53 -7.53 -3.97 -1.19
C TYR A 53 -6.57 -2.78 -1.33
N ASN A 54 -5.94 -2.66 -2.49
CA ASN A 54 -5.00 -1.57 -2.76
C ASN A 54 -5.71 -0.21 -2.73
N ARG A 55 -6.89 -0.11 -3.30
CA ARG A 55 -7.68 1.12 -3.30
C ARG A 55 -8.02 1.55 -1.88
N LYS A 56 -8.51 0.64 -1.04
CA LYS A 56 -8.86 0.95 0.34
C LYS A 56 -7.63 1.41 1.13
N LEU A 57 -6.51 0.75 0.94
CA LEU A 57 -5.26 1.11 1.60
C LEU A 57 -4.84 2.53 1.22
N TRP A 58 -4.86 2.86 -0.07
CA TRP A 58 -4.48 4.18 -0.55
C TRP A 58 -5.46 5.27 -0.13
N MET A 59 -6.75 4.95 0.02
CA MET A 59 -7.71 5.90 0.57
C MET A 59 -7.35 6.29 2.01
N VAL A 60 -6.90 5.33 2.80
CA VAL A 60 -6.44 5.60 4.17
C VAL A 60 -5.18 6.47 4.15
N PHE A 61 -4.20 6.14 3.31
CA PHE A 61 -2.97 6.93 3.19
C PHE A 61 -3.26 8.35 2.71
N LEU A 62 -4.12 8.49 1.74
CA LEU A 62 -4.49 9.80 1.20
C LEU A 62 -5.14 10.66 2.28
N GLY A 63 -6.09 10.09 3.02
CA GLY A 63 -6.74 10.79 4.13
C GLY A 63 -5.75 11.19 5.21
N SER A 64 -4.84 10.30 5.57
CA SER A 64 -3.81 10.57 6.56
C SER A 64 -2.85 11.67 6.08
N ALA A 65 -2.43 11.62 4.83
CA ALA A 65 -1.51 12.62 4.27
C ALA A 65 -2.12 14.01 4.23
N MET A 66 -3.44 14.11 4.11
CA MET A 66 -4.16 15.38 4.10
C MET A 66 -4.49 15.90 5.49
N SER A 67 -4.26 15.11 6.52
CA SER A 67 -4.53 15.50 7.90
C SER A 67 -3.42 16.41 8.45
N ASP A 68 -3.79 17.47 9.14
CA ASP A 68 -2.84 18.37 9.78
C ASP A 68 -2.06 17.68 10.89
N ASP A 69 -2.57 16.60 11.43
CA ASP A 69 -1.92 15.85 12.50
C ASP A 69 -0.85 14.88 12.00
N ASN A 70 -0.69 14.75 10.67
CA ASN A 70 0.29 13.83 10.12
C ASN A 70 1.71 14.34 10.41
N PRO A 71 2.59 13.51 11.02
CA PRO A 71 3.92 13.94 11.43
C PRO A 71 4.93 14.03 10.28
N LEU A 72 4.59 13.57 9.09
CA LEU A 72 5.51 13.62 7.96
C LEU A 72 5.71 15.05 7.47
N PRO A 73 6.89 15.37 6.91
CA PRO A 73 7.11 16.66 6.27
C PRO A 73 6.09 16.93 5.18
N VAL A 74 5.76 18.21 4.99
CA VAL A 74 4.73 18.64 4.01
C VAL A 74 5.04 18.10 2.61
N GLU A 75 6.32 18.11 2.21
CA GLU A 75 6.73 17.64 0.90
C GLU A 75 6.40 16.17 0.70
N ILE A 76 6.65 15.36 1.73
CA ILE A 76 6.36 13.92 1.66
C ILE A 76 4.86 13.69 1.64
N ARG A 77 4.11 14.40 2.48
CA ARG A 77 2.65 14.32 2.48
C ARG A 77 2.06 14.68 1.13
N GLN A 78 2.60 15.73 0.50
CA GLN A 78 2.16 16.15 -0.83
C GLN A 78 2.45 15.08 -1.88
N ASN A 79 3.61 14.46 -1.81
CA ASN A 79 3.98 13.38 -2.72
C ASN A 79 3.06 12.17 -2.56
N VAL A 80 2.75 11.80 -1.30
CA VAL A 80 1.82 10.69 -1.02
C VAL A 80 0.42 11.01 -1.56
N ALA A 81 -0.04 12.25 -1.39
CA ALA A 81 -1.33 12.67 -1.89
C ALA A 81 -1.38 12.59 -3.42
N ASN A 82 -0.33 13.07 -4.09
CA ASN A 82 -0.25 13.01 -5.56
C ASN A 82 -0.22 11.57 -6.06
N LEU A 83 0.56 10.71 -5.41
CA LEU A 83 0.59 9.28 -5.75
C LEU A 83 -0.76 8.63 -5.52
N GLY A 84 -1.45 8.97 -4.44
CA GLY A 84 -2.76 8.43 -4.14
C GLY A 84 -3.78 8.76 -5.23
N MET A 85 -3.77 9.99 -5.72
CA MET A 85 -4.66 10.39 -6.81
C MET A 85 -4.33 9.63 -8.10
N TYR A 86 -3.05 9.45 -8.40
CA TYR A 86 -2.61 8.65 -9.54
C TYR A 86 -3.07 7.21 -9.41
N ILE A 87 -2.90 6.61 -8.23
CA ILE A 87 -3.34 5.24 -7.93
C ILE A 87 -4.84 5.08 -8.16
N MET A 88 -5.64 6.04 -7.69
CA MET A 88 -7.10 5.99 -7.88
C MET A 88 -7.47 6.04 -9.37
N SER A 89 -6.80 6.91 -10.12
CA SER A 89 -7.01 7.06 -11.56
C SER A 89 -6.65 5.75 -12.29
N GLN A 90 -5.51 5.16 -11.97
CA GLN A 90 -5.06 3.92 -12.60
C GLN A 90 -5.92 2.72 -12.19
N THR A 91 -6.43 2.71 -10.98
CA THR A 91 -7.34 1.66 -10.51
C THR A 91 -8.63 1.67 -11.33
N ILE A 92 -9.17 2.85 -11.59
CA ILE A 92 -10.34 3.00 -12.44
C ILE A 92 -10.04 2.50 -13.85
N ALA A 93 -8.90 2.92 -14.41
CA ALA A 93 -8.49 2.54 -15.76
C ALA A 93 -8.35 1.02 -15.91
N VAL A 94 -7.69 0.36 -14.95
CA VAL A 94 -7.45 -1.09 -15.02
C VAL A 94 -8.72 -1.89 -14.75
N THR A 95 -9.66 -1.33 -13.99
CA THR A 95 -10.95 -1.98 -13.76
C THR A 95 -11.76 -2.03 -15.06
N SER A 96 -11.69 -0.96 -15.84
CA SER A 96 -12.39 -0.86 -17.13
C SER A 96 -11.72 -1.67 -18.23
N ASP A 97 -10.38 -1.69 -18.24
CA ASP A 97 -9.58 -2.36 -19.27
C ASP A 97 -8.32 -2.94 -18.62
N PRO A 98 -8.41 -4.20 -18.12
CA PRO A 98 -7.30 -4.81 -17.39
C PRO A 98 -6.05 -4.98 -18.27
N LYS A 99 -4.95 -4.38 -17.81
CA LYS A 99 -3.64 -4.46 -18.49
C LYS A 99 -2.56 -4.72 -17.44
N VAL A 100 -1.70 -5.68 -17.73
CA VAL A 100 -0.57 -6.03 -16.85
C VAL A 100 0.31 -4.83 -16.58
N GLU A 101 0.55 -3.99 -17.58
CA GLU A 101 1.41 -2.81 -17.44
C GLU A 101 0.91 -1.85 -16.37
N ILE A 102 -0.41 -1.65 -16.29
CA ILE A 102 -1.00 -0.77 -15.27
C ILE A 102 -0.84 -1.40 -13.89
N ILE A 103 -1.17 -2.69 -13.76
CA ILE A 103 -1.04 -3.40 -12.48
C ILE A 103 0.43 -3.38 -12.02
N ASN A 104 1.35 -3.59 -12.94
CA ASN A 104 2.77 -3.57 -12.63
C ASN A 104 3.23 -2.20 -12.11
N SER A 105 2.68 -1.11 -12.64
CA SER A 105 2.98 0.22 -12.13
C SER A 105 2.48 0.41 -10.70
N LEU A 106 1.30 -0.13 -10.37
CA LEU A 106 0.77 -0.08 -9.00
C LEU A 106 1.69 -0.84 -8.03
N VAL A 107 2.17 -2.01 -8.44
CA VAL A 107 3.13 -2.80 -7.66
C VAL A 107 4.40 -2.00 -7.40
N SER A 108 4.97 -1.39 -8.44
CA SER A 108 6.20 -0.61 -8.33
C SER A 108 6.04 0.58 -7.38
N ILE A 109 4.96 1.32 -7.50
CA ILE A 109 4.69 2.48 -6.64
C ILE A 109 4.59 2.04 -5.18
N ASN A 110 3.87 0.96 -4.91
CA ASN A 110 3.73 0.44 -3.55
C ASN A 110 5.08 0.04 -2.95
N ARG A 111 5.92 -0.64 -3.75
CA ARG A 111 7.24 -1.08 -3.30
C ARG A 111 8.18 0.10 -3.04
N GLU A 112 8.16 1.09 -3.92
CA GLU A 112 9.00 2.27 -3.78
C GLU A 112 8.61 3.10 -2.55
N LEU A 113 7.31 3.29 -2.34
CA LEU A 113 6.85 4.00 -1.15
C LEU A 113 7.19 3.24 0.13
N ALA A 114 7.01 1.91 0.12
CA ALA A 114 7.37 1.08 1.26
C ALA A 114 8.86 1.22 1.61
N ALA A 115 9.74 1.20 0.60
CA ALA A 115 11.18 1.38 0.80
C ALA A 115 11.47 2.76 1.40
N GLY A 116 10.82 3.80 0.89
CA GLY A 116 10.97 5.15 1.43
C GLY A 116 10.54 5.28 2.87
N LEU A 117 9.42 4.65 3.23
CA LEU A 117 8.90 4.66 4.60
C LEU A 117 9.84 3.93 5.56
N ARG A 118 10.58 2.94 5.07
CA ARG A 118 11.59 2.23 5.87
C ARG A 118 12.94 2.92 5.89
N GLY A 119 13.07 4.05 5.22
CA GLY A 119 14.34 4.76 5.15
C GLY A 119 15.34 4.12 4.20
N GLN A 120 14.89 3.31 3.26
CA GLN A 120 15.74 2.60 2.28
C GLN A 120 15.71 3.28 0.91
N GLY A 121 15.12 4.44 0.83
CA GLY A 121 14.92 5.16 -0.41
C GLY A 121 16.17 5.68 -1.08
#